data_61d37e044fe9e283f65f45a810012686
#
_entry.id   61d37e044fe9e283f65f45a810012686
#
_cell.length_a   1.000
_cell.length_b   1.000
_cell.length_c   1.000
_cell.angle_alpha   90.00
_cell.angle_beta   90.00
_cell.angle_gamma   90.00
#
_symmetry.space_group_name_H-M   'P 1'
#
loop_
_entity.id
_entity.type
_entity.pdbx_description
1 polymer ?
#
loop_
_entity_poly.entity_id
_entity_poly.type
_entity_poly.pdbx_seq_one_letter_code
_entity_poly.pdbx_strand_id
1 'polypeptide(L)'
;MECRGTVLYKTIFSAVLLCLCMENAVFAGGKKDSAGRTSRKRDEAKDASDVSYDINYNYLEPKGEKIKADEVWAYVMTGREKFFSPDMPITDLCYFSADINSYGEITEIPSASFFKDYTGRKHLVITCTGRALTHLSLEPDFKVREKIIETIADASKDYDGVQIDFENVPARDADNFLTFLSDTKKAVGDGKIFSVALPARIKKISDDIYNYEKIHPLVDKVIIMAYDEHWSGSKPGSVASMEWCNKIVDYSKSVIPEEKLVMGLPFYGRSWQEEGYSSAWIFSSVNRIMNQNKITVVERSEDSVPMFTATIPVKVTMYFEDAYSLVFRTRVYEEKGITSFAFWRVGQEDTAYWNWLEIKSSDTDQ
;
A
#
# COMPACT_ATOMS: atom_id res chain seq x y z
N MET A 1 -43.51 -19.20 26.93
CA MET A 1 -42.27 -18.63 27.47
C MET A 1 -41.22 -18.72 26.38
N GLU A 2 -41.21 -17.70 25.53
CA GLU A 2 -40.34 -17.65 24.35
C GLU A 2 -39.14 -16.78 24.68
N CYS A 3 -37.94 -17.35 24.63
CA CYS A 3 -36.68 -16.59 24.69
C CYS A 3 -36.34 -16.07 23.30
N ARG A 4 -36.49 -14.80 23.10
CA ARG A 4 -36.00 -14.09 21.90
C ARG A 4 -34.46 -14.01 21.96
N GLY A 5 -33.81 -14.70 21.04
CA GLY A 5 -32.38 -14.58 20.79
C GLY A 5 -32.06 -13.26 20.08
N THR A 6 -31.32 -12.42 20.74
CA THR A 6 -30.76 -11.16 20.17
C THR A 6 -29.57 -11.52 19.30
N VAL A 7 -29.70 -11.36 17.99
CA VAL A 7 -28.60 -11.51 17.04
C VAL A 7 -27.72 -10.24 17.17
N LEU A 8 -26.56 -10.44 17.73
CA LEU A 8 -25.53 -9.40 17.85
C LEU A 8 -24.80 -9.29 16.52
N TYR A 9 -25.12 -8.28 15.72
CA TYR A 9 -24.32 -7.88 14.55
C TYR A 9 -22.96 -7.39 15.03
N LYS A 10 -21.94 -8.22 14.92
CA LYS A 10 -20.55 -7.77 15.05
C LYS A 10 -20.20 -6.96 13.81
N THR A 11 -20.19 -5.66 13.98
CA THR A 11 -19.61 -4.71 13.02
C THR A 11 -18.12 -5.02 12.92
N ILE A 12 -17.69 -5.51 11.77
CA ILE A 12 -16.26 -5.73 11.46
C ILE A 12 -15.66 -4.34 11.24
N PHE A 13 -14.98 -3.83 12.26
CA PHE A 13 -14.15 -2.65 12.15
C PHE A 13 -12.91 -2.99 11.34
N SER A 14 -12.82 -2.44 10.13
CA SER A 14 -11.60 -2.44 9.33
C SER A 14 -10.63 -1.45 10.00
N ALA A 15 -9.69 -1.97 10.77
CA ALA A 15 -8.61 -1.16 11.32
C ALA A 15 -7.40 -1.25 10.38
N VAL A 16 -7.51 -0.62 9.22
CA VAL A 16 -6.39 -0.39 8.30
C VAL A 16 -5.78 0.96 8.65
N LEU A 17 -5.35 1.15 9.87
CA LEU A 17 -4.57 2.34 10.18
C LEU A 17 -3.71 2.09 11.40
N LEU A 18 -2.49 1.80 11.19
CA LEU A 18 -1.28 2.19 11.97
C LEU A 18 -0.06 1.42 11.49
N CYS A 19 0.22 1.47 10.21
CA CYS A 19 1.59 1.21 9.74
C CYS A 19 2.43 2.50 9.71
N LEU A 20 1.93 3.58 10.28
CA LEU A 20 2.68 4.81 10.48
C LEU A 20 3.42 4.72 11.81
N CYS A 21 4.75 4.69 11.74
CA CYS A 21 5.65 4.97 12.85
C CYS A 21 5.80 3.93 13.95
N MET A 22 6.34 2.75 13.67
CA MET A 22 7.12 2.02 14.66
C MET A 22 8.31 1.28 14.03
N GLU A 23 9.18 2.00 13.38
CA GLU A 23 10.57 1.57 13.22
C GLU A 23 11.38 2.24 14.31
N ASN A 24 11.27 1.77 15.54
CA ASN A 24 12.26 1.91 16.63
C ASN A 24 11.65 1.41 17.94
N ALA A 25 11.43 0.12 18.06
CA ALA A 25 11.34 -0.49 19.37
C ALA A 25 12.51 -1.44 19.55
N VAL A 26 13.65 -0.86 19.89
CA VAL A 26 14.72 -1.60 20.55
C VAL A 26 14.28 -1.82 21.99
N PHE A 27 14.01 -3.06 22.36
CA PHE A 27 13.88 -3.43 23.77
C PHE A 27 15.22 -3.16 24.48
N ALA A 28 15.26 -2.08 25.23
CA ALA A 28 16.27 -1.87 26.26
C ALA A 28 15.57 -1.31 27.50
N GLY A 29 15.25 -2.18 28.41
CA GLY A 29 15.02 -1.78 29.78
C GLY A 29 16.34 -1.28 30.37
N GLY A 30 16.38 -0.02 30.82
CA GLY A 30 17.59 0.54 31.45
C GLY A 30 17.44 2.00 31.78
N LYS A 31 17.42 2.29 33.07
CA LYS A 31 17.50 3.53 33.82
C LYS A 31 17.91 4.80 33.08
N LYS A 32 17.19 5.88 33.38
CA LYS A 32 17.59 7.28 33.13
C LYS A 32 18.93 7.58 33.81
N ASP A 33 19.90 8.00 32.99
CA ASP A 33 20.97 8.87 33.44
C ASP A 33 21.18 9.98 32.40
N SER A 34 21.23 11.20 32.95
CA SER A 34 21.45 12.44 32.24
C SER A 34 22.95 12.62 31.99
N ALA A 35 23.32 12.92 30.78
CA ALA A 35 24.37 13.82 30.26
C ALA A 35 25.12 13.24 29.05
N GLY A 36 25.33 14.08 28.06
CA GLY A 36 26.32 13.80 27.00
C GLY A 36 25.75 13.74 25.58
N ARG A 37 25.55 14.89 25.00
CA ARG A 37 25.26 15.07 23.57
C ARG A 37 26.54 14.75 22.78
N THR A 38 26.70 13.52 22.35
CA THR A 38 27.70 13.15 21.35
C THR A 38 27.00 13.01 20.00
N SER A 39 27.44 13.82 19.06
CA SER A 39 27.03 13.74 17.63
C SER A 39 27.43 12.38 17.07
N ARG A 40 26.46 11.47 16.90
CA ARG A 40 26.66 10.27 16.08
C ARG A 40 26.82 10.75 14.64
N LYS A 41 27.98 10.47 14.04
CA LYS A 41 28.18 10.53 12.60
C LYS A 41 27.05 9.72 11.94
N ARG A 42 26.33 10.33 11.02
CA ARG A 42 25.44 9.62 10.10
C ARG A 42 26.33 8.69 9.29
N ASP A 43 26.15 7.39 9.42
CA ASP A 43 26.69 6.42 8.48
C ASP A 43 26.08 6.78 7.11
N GLU A 44 26.95 6.99 6.12
CA GLU A 44 26.57 7.22 4.75
C GLU A 44 25.76 6.01 4.27
N ALA A 45 24.49 6.24 3.92
CA ALA A 45 23.62 5.20 3.41
C ALA A 45 24.17 4.73 2.06
N LYS A 46 24.47 3.45 1.94
CA LYS A 46 24.73 2.80 0.66
C LYS A 46 23.53 3.00 -0.27
N ASP A 47 23.82 3.20 -1.54
CA ASP A 47 22.84 3.36 -2.60
C ASP A 47 21.85 2.16 -2.61
N ALA A 48 20.59 2.39 -2.91
CA ALA A 48 19.56 1.35 -2.87
C ALA A 48 19.83 0.18 -3.84
N SER A 49 20.63 0.43 -4.90
CA SER A 49 21.08 -0.56 -5.88
C SER A 49 22.13 -1.55 -5.33
N ASP A 50 22.76 -1.26 -4.18
CA ASP A 50 23.87 -2.05 -3.61
C ASP A 50 23.48 -2.84 -2.35
N VAL A 51 22.19 -3.00 -2.06
CA VAL A 51 21.76 -3.80 -0.92
C VAL A 51 21.81 -5.29 -1.29
N SER A 52 23.00 -5.90 -1.20
CA SER A 52 23.10 -7.35 -1.19
C SER A 52 22.59 -7.88 0.15
N TYR A 53 21.53 -8.67 0.12
CA TYR A 53 21.08 -9.40 1.30
C TYR A 53 21.89 -10.67 1.45
N ASP A 54 22.43 -10.91 2.64
CA ASP A 54 22.99 -12.21 3.00
C ASP A 54 21.84 -13.18 3.24
N ILE A 55 21.36 -13.82 2.17
CA ILE A 55 20.22 -14.73 2.18
C ILE A 55 20.73 -16.12 2.55
N ASN A 56 20.42 -16.56 3.77
CA ASN A 56 20.87 -17.84 4.34
C ASN A 56 19.74 -18.86 4.52
N TYR A 57 18.61 -18.68 3.83
CA TYR A 57 17.50 -19.64 3.85
C TYR A 57 17.31 -20.30 2.47
N ASN A 58 16.42 -21.27 2.38
CA ASN A 58 16.06 -21.98 1.14
C ASN A 58 15.29 -21.07 0.18
N TYR A 59 15.93 -20.00 -0.28
CA TYR A 59 15.37 -19.03 -1.22
C TYR A 59 15.08 -19.72 -2.56
N LEU A 60 13.94 -19.38 -3.14
CA LEU A 60 13.54 -19.86 -4.45
C LEU A 60 13.67 -18.73 -5.48
N GLU A 61 14.51 -18.94 -6.46
CA GLU A 61 14.60 -18.05 -7.61
C GLU A 61 13.34 -18.19 -8.47
N PRO A 62 12.70 -17.08 -8.86
CA PRO A 62 11.64 -17.10 -9.86
C PRO A 62 12.16 -17.69 -11.20
N LYS A 63 11.28 -18.25 -12.00
CA LYS A 63 11.63 -18.87 -13.29
C LYS A 63 10.69 -18.38 -14.39
N GLY A 64 11.18 -18.41 -15.64
CA GLY A 64 10.41 -18.06 -16.81
C GLY A 64 10.72 -16.67 -17.34
N GLU A 65 9.85 -16.14 -18.19
CA GLU A 65 10.01 -14.81 -18.77
C GLU A 65 9.68 -13.71 -17.77
N LYS A 66 10.16 -12.49 -18.05
CA LYS A 66 9.75 -11.30 -17.31
C LYS A 66 8.26 -11.02 -17.48
N ILE A 67 7.65 -10.49 -16.45
CA ILE A 67 6.26 -10.03 -16.48
C ILE A 67 6.22 -8.72 -17.27
N LYS A 68 5.32 -8.62 -18.23
CA LYS A 68 5.12 -7.43 -19.07
C LYS A 68 3.98 -6.59 -18.51
N ALA A 69 4.32 -5.45 -17.95
CA ALA A 69 3.36 -4.51 -17.40
C ALA A 69 3.17 -3.30 -18.32
N ASP A 70 1.94 -2.83 -18.44
CA ASP A 70 1.63 -1.55 -19.10
C ASP A 70 1.90 -0.39 -18.15
N GLU A 71 1.52 -0.54 -16.88
CA GLU A 71 1.76 0.44 -15.84
C GLU A 71 2.27 -0.22 -14.56
N VAL A 72 3.27 0.39 -13.97
CA VAL A 72 3.83 0.01 -12.66
C VAL A 72 3.75 1.22 -11.75
N TRP A 73 2.82 1.17 -10.81
CA TRP A 73 2.60 2.18 -9.79
C TRP A 73 3.36 1.80 -8.52
N ALA A 74 4.12 2.72 -7.96
CA ALA A 74 4.85 2.45 -6.72
C ALA A 74 4.79 3.65 -5.76
N TYR A 75 4.63 3.34 -4.48
CA TYR A 75 4.46 4.34 -3.44
C TYR A 75 5.79 4.60 -2.72
N VAL A 76 6.14 5.87 -2.62
CA VAL A 76 7.27 6.35 -1.82
C VAL A 76 6.73 7.26 -0.73
N MET A 77 7.11 7.00 0.51
CA MET A 77 6.74 7.84 1.65
C MET A 77 7.76 8.96 1.87
N THR A 78 7.28 10.11 2.33
CA THR A 78 8.13 11.21 2.80
C THR A 78 9.17 10.69 3.82
N GLY A 79 10.43 11.05 3.62
CA GLY A 79 11.57 10.60 4.42
C GLY A 79 12.10 9.20 4.06
N ARG A 80 11.55 8.57 3.01
CA ARG A 80 11.96 7.26 2.49
C ARG A 80 12.44 7.32 1.04
N GLU A 81 12.64 8.51 0.50
CA GLU A 81 13.04 8.77 -0.90
C GLU A 81 14.34 8.06 -1.29
N LYS A 82 15.24 7.84 -0.31
CA LYS A 82 16.51 7.13 -0.51
C LYS A 82 16.37 5.67 -0.98
N PHE A 83 15.19 5.08 -0.85
CA PHE A 83 14.90 3.72 -1.33
C PHE A 83 14.44 3.69 -2.78
N PHE A 84 14.11 4.82 -3.34
CA PHE A 84 13.74 4.97 -4.74
C PHE A 84 14.99 5.19 -5.59
N SER A 85 15.06 4.51 -6.74
CA SER A 85 16.02 4.77 -7.81
C SER A 85 15.26 5.07 -9.10
N PRO A 86 15.68 6.09 -9.89
CA PRO A 86 15.08 6.36 -11.19
C PRO A 86 15.15 5.19 -12.20
N ASP A 87 16.06 4.23 -11.97
CA ASP A 87 16.24 3.05 -12.81
C ASP A 87 15.25 1.92 -12.49
N MET A 88 14.44 2.06 -11.44
CA MET A 88 13.38 1.10 -11.13
C MET A 88 12.34 1.09 -12.26
N PRO A 89 11.79 -0.09 -12.65
CA PRO A 89 10.78 -0.20 -13.68
C PRO A 89 9.42 0.30 -13.17
N ILE A 90 9.31 1.58 -12.95
CA ILE A 90 8.13 2.27 -12.41
C ILE A 90 7.68 3.29 -13.46
N THR A 91 6.40 3.31 -13.80
CA THR A 91 5.80 4.30 -14.69
C THR A 91 5.14 5.44 -13.92
N ASP A 92 4.64 5.14 -12.71
CA ASP A 92 3.83 6.03 -11.88
C ASP A 92 4.32 6.02 -10.45
N LEU A 93 4.94 7.11 -10.04
CA LEU A 93 5.46 7.28 -8.69
C LEU A 93 4.45 8.02 -7.83
N CYS A 94 3.88 7.33 -6.86
CA CYS A 94 2.93 7.88 -5.90
C CYS A 94 3.66 8.40 -4.66
N TYR A 95 3.72 9.71 -4.49
CA TYR A 95 4.34 10.31 -3.33
C TYR A 95 3.33 10.42 -2.19
N PHE A 96 3.53 9.59 -1.17
CA PHE A 96 2.62 9.41 -0.05
C PHE A 96 3.04 10.23 1.15
N SER A 97 2.06 10.78 1.89
CA SER A 97 2.09 11.48 3.18
C SER A 97 1.58 12.93 3.15
N ALA A 98 0.70 13.26 2.22
CA ALA A 98 -0.05 14.51 2.29
C ALA A 98 -1.36 14.28 3.07
N ASP A 99 -1.33 14.49 4.38
CA ASP A 99 -2.46 14.26 5.28
C ASP A 99 -3.31 15.51 5.47
N ILE A 100 -4.63 15.36 5.53
CA ILE A 100 -5.56 16.45 5.84
C ILE A 100 -5.70 16.57 7.36
N ASN A 101 -5.56 17.78 7.88
CA ASN A 101 -5.82 18.11 9.27
C ASN A 101 -7.23 18.69 9.50
N SER A 102 -7.62 18.89 10.77
CA SER A 102 -8.95 19.42 11.15
C SER A 102 -9.22 20.87 10.74
N TYR A 103 -8.23 21.58 10.21
CA TYR A 103 -8.37 22.93 9.66
C TYR A 103 -8.56 22.93 8.14
N GLY A 104 -8.64 21.75 7.51
CA GLY A 104 -8.69 21.57 6.07
C GLY A 104 -7.39 21.94 5.37
N GLU A 105 -6.28 21.78 6.06
CA GLU A 105 -4.95 22.00 5.51
C GLU A 105 -4.33 20.65 5.20
N ILE A 106 -3.65 20.58 4.06
CA ILE A 106 -2.84 19.43 3.71
C ILE A 106 -1.47 19.66 4.34
N THR A 107 -1.11 18.78 5.27
CA THR A 107 0.18 18.85 5.95
C THR A 107 1.23 18.08 5.15
N GLU A 108 2.47 18.54 5.24
CA GLU A 108 3.63 17.84 4.70
C GLU A 108 3.52 17.53 3.20
N ILE A 109 3.02 18.50 2.40
CA ILE A 109 3.02 18.36 0.94
C ILE A 109 4.47 18.16 0.49
N PRO A 110 4.83 16.96 -0.01
CA PRO A 110 6.19 16.70 -0.40
C PRO A 110 6.53 17.46 -1.68
N SER A 111 7.82 17.78 -1.86
CA SER A 111 8.25 18.45 -3.08
C SER A 111 8.52 17.45 -4.20
N ALA A 112 7.86 17.61 -5.34
CA ALA A 112 8.12 16.81 -6.54
C ALA A 112 9.58 16.90 -7.01
N SER A 113 10.34 17.90 -6.55
CA SER A 113 11.76 18.07 -6.90
C SER A 113 12.68 16.98 -6.36
N PHE A 114 12.25 16.18 -5.36
CA PHE A 114 12.98 14.98 -4.94
C PHE A 114 13.16 13.96 -6.07
N PHE A 115 12.23 13.96 -7.03
CA PHE A 115 12.23 13.03 -8.15
C PHE A 115 12.52 13.73 -9.49
N LYS A 116 13.37 14.75 -9.47
CA LYS A 116 13.71 15.56 -10.68
C LYS A 116 14.32 14.73 -11.81
N ASP A 117 15.06 13.67 -11.45
CA ASP A 117 15.74 12.79 -12.40
C ASP A 117 14.85 11.61 -12.87
N TYR A 118 13.65 11.50 -12.33
CA TYR A 118 12.66 10.51 -12.73
C TYR A 118 11.80 11.07 -13.86
N THR A 119 11.69 10.30 -14.94
CA THR A 119 10.99 10.69 -16.18
C THR A 119 9.56 10.19 -16.28
N GLY A 120 9.15 9.28 -15.40
CA GLY A 120 7.77 8.80 -15.32
C GLY A 120 6.83 9.81 -14.65
N ARG A 121 5.56 9.43 -14.52
CA ARG A 121 4.51 10.27 -13.93
C ARG A 121 4.63 10.31 -12.41
N LYS A 122 4.45 11.48 -11.83
CA LYS A 122 4.47 11.72 -10.38
C LYS A 122 3.07 12.07 -9.89
N HIS A 123 2.60 11.35 -8.89
CA HIS A 123 1.28 11.53 -8.30
C HIS A 123 1.41 11.96 -6.84
N LEU A 124 0.64 12.97 -6.46
CA LEU A 124 0.47 13.36 -5.07
C LEU A 124 -0.65 12.53 -4.45
N VAL A 125 -0.34 11.79 -3.38
CA VAL A 125 -1.35 11.00 -2.66
C VAL A 125 -1.87 11.80 -1.47
N ILE A 126 -3.18 12.03 -1.46
CA ILE A 126 -3.89 12.74 -0.38
C ILE A 126 -4.59 11.72 0.51
N THR A 127 -4.23 11.71 1.78
CA THR A 127 -4.82 10.82 2.78
C THR A 127 -5.70 11.59 3.77
N CYS A 128 -6.67 10.89 4.34
CA CYS A 128 -7.46 11.39 5.44
C CYS A 128 -7.68 10.27 6.45
N THR A 129 -7.09 10.41 7.62
CA THR A 129 -7.09 9.38 8.64
C THR A 129 -8.12 9.66 9.72
N GLY A 130 -8.94 8.63 10.04
CA GLY A 130 -9.94 8.71 11.09
C GLY A 130 -11.31 9.20 10.64
N ARG A 131 -12.35 8.47 11.09
CA ARG A 131 -13.75 8.65 10.66
C ARG A 131 -14.31 10.06 10.85
N ALA A 132 -13.95 10.72 11.97
CA ALA A 132 -14.45 12.07 12.26
C ALA A 132 -13.87 13.11 11.32
N LEU A 133 -12.57 13.01 11.04
CA LEU A 133 -11.88 13.92 10.13
C LEU A 133 -12.35 13.71 8.68
N THR A 134 -12.55 12.45 8.27
CA THR A 134 -13.07 12.12 6.94
C THR A 134 -14.47 12.69 6.76
N HIS A 135 -15.35 12.57 7.79
CA HIS A 135 -16.66 13.22 7.76
C HIS A 135 -16.55 14.74 7.61
N LEU A 136 -15.71 15.39 8.43
CA LEU A 136 -15.48 16.84 8.35
C LEU A 136 -15.01 17.28 6.95
N SER A 137 -14.20 16.45 6.30
CA SER A 137 -13.64 16.72 4.98
C SER A 137 -14.63 16.51 3.84
N LEU A 138 -15.65 15.69 4.05
CA LEU A 138 -16.61 15.30 3.01
C LEU A 138 -17.96 16.05 3.11
N GLU A 139 -18.34 16.48 4.30
CA GLU A 139 -19.64 17.11 4.54
C GLU A 139 -19.74 18.48 3.84
N PRO A 140 -20.65 18.66 2.87
CA PRO A 140 -20.74 19.89 2.07
C PRO A 140 -21.16 21.13 2.87
N ASP A 141 -21.82 20.94 4.01
CA ASP A 141 -22.21 22.06 4.88
C ASP A 141 -21.01 22.68 5.62
N PHE A 142 -19.87 22.01 5.61
CA PHE A 142 -18.65 22.51 6.20
C PHE A 142 -17.75 23.19 5.17
N LYS A 143 -17.40 24.46 5.40
CA LYS A 143 -16.47 25.21 4.54
C LYS A 143 -15.07 24.57 4.40
N VAL A 144 -14.75 23.67 5.28
CA VAL A 144 -13.50 22.89 5.26
C VAL A 144 -13.38 22.07 3.97
N ARG A 145 -14.49 21.49 3.47
CA ARG A 145 -14.51 20.69 2.24
C ARG A 145 -14.03 21.48 1.03
N GLU A 146 -14.56 22.68 0.82
CA GLU A 146 -14.18 23.56 -0.30
C GLU A 146 -12.69 23.92 -0.21
N LYS A 147 -12.23 24.31 0.98
CA LYS A 147 -10.81 24.64 1.22
C LYS A 147 -9.88 23.44 0.93
N ILE A 148 -10.29 22.22 1.28
CA ILE A 148 -9.53 21.01 0.97
C ILE A 148 -9.41 20.82 -0.55
N ILE A 149 -10.51 20.93 -1.29
CA ILE A 149 -10.52 20.78 -2.76
C ILE A 149 -9.61 21.82 -3.42
N GLU A 150 -9.71 23.09 -3.00
CA GLU A 150 -8.82 24.16 -3.48
C GLU A 150 -7.35 23.87 -3.18
N THR A 151 -7.05 23.41 -1.95
CA THR A 151 -5.68 23.09 -1.54
C THR A 151 -5.13 21.90 -2.34
N ILE A 152 -5.95 20.87 -2.62
CA ILE A 152 -5.57 19.74 -3.47
C ILE A 152 -5.22 20.22 -4.88
N ALA A 153 -6.09 21.06 -5.47
CA ALA A 153 -5.87 21.62 -6.80
C ALA A 153 -4.57 22.44 -6.87
N ASP A 154 -4.30 23.25 -5.86
CA ASP A 154 -3.08 24.05 -5.78
C ASP A 154 -1.83 23.16 -5.61
N ALA A 155 -1.87 22.19 -4.70
CA ALA A 155 -0.77 21.27 -4.45
C ALA A 155 -0.45 20.37 -5.65
N SER A 156 -1.45 20.06 -6.46
CA SER A 156 -1.31 19.20 -7.65
C SER A 156 -0.53 19.84 -8.80
N LYS A 157 -0.26 21.16 -8.77
CA LYS A 157 0.36 21.87 -9.91
C LYS A 157 1.73 21.31 -10.32
N ASP A 158 2.50 20.83 -9.35
CA ASP A 158 3.84 20.29 -9.56
C ASP A 158 3.85 18.76 -9.82
N TYR A 159 2.67 18.15 -9.96
CA TYR A 159 2.49 16.71 -10.15
C TYR A 159 1.76 16.41 -11.46
N ASP A 160 1.96 15.21 -11.98
CA ASP A 160 1.27 14.71 -13.18
C ASP A 160 -0.12 14.15 -12.84
N GLY A 161 -0.36 13.82 -11.58
CA GLY A 161 -1.64 13.33 -11.10
C GLY A 161 -1.86 13.52 -9.61
N VAL A 162 -3.09 13.22 -9.18
CA VAL A 162 -3.52 13.20 -7.78
C VAL A 162 -4.24 11.89 -7.50
N GLN A 163 -3.96 11.32 -6.35
CA GLN A 163 -4.66 10.15 -5.83
C GLN A 163 -5.36 10.49 -4.52
N ILE A 164 -6.62 10.09 -4.40
CA ILE A 164 -7.37 10.14 -3.14
C ILE A 164 -7.31 8.77 -2.48
N ASP A 165 -6.85 8.74 -1.22
CA ASP A 165 -6.73 7.55 -0.40
C ASP A 165 -7.44 7.77 0.96
N PHE A 166 -8.78 7.69 0.92
CA PHE A 166 -9.64 7.89 2.09
C PHE A 166 -10.22 6.57 2.56
N GLU A 167 -9.58 5.96 3.55
CA GLU A 167 -9.92 4.59 3.98
C GLU A 167 -11.04 4.51 5.03
N ASN A 168 -11.36 5.60 5.71
CA ASN A 168 -12.28 5.63 6.85
C ASN A 168 -13.56 6.44 6.59
N VAL A 169 -14.07 6.42 5.38
CA VAL A 169 -15.31 7.13 5.03
C VAL A 169 -16.48 6.55 5.84
N PRO A 170 -17.22 7.38 6.62
CA PRO A 170 -18.42 6.93 7.33
C PRO A 170 -19.53 6.54 6.36
N ALA A 171 -20.38 5.58 6.71
CA ALA A 171 -21.46 5.12 5.83
C ALA A 171 -22.43 6.25 5.41
N ARG A 172 -22.68 7.20 6.31
CA ARG A 172 -23.53 8.38 6.02
C ARG A 172 -22.96 9.32 4.97
N ASP A 173 -21.65 9.24 4.72
CA ASP A 173 -20.93 10.11 3.78
C ASP A 173 -20.68 9.45 2.42
N ALA A 174 -21.34 8.33 2.13
CA ALA A 174 -21.13 7.60 0.87
C ALA A 174 -21.39 8.50 -0.37
N ASP A 175 -22.50 9.23 -0.39
CA ASP A 175 -22.81 10.14 -1.50
C ASP A 175 -21.94 11.42 -1.46
N ASN A 176 -21.59 11.91 -0.27
CA ASN A 176 -20.64 13.01 -0.11
C ASN A 176 -19.25 12.65 -0.65
N PHE A 177 -18.82 11.41 -0.49
CA PHE A 177 -17.55 10.93 -1.05
C PHE A 177 -17.56 10.94 -2.58
N LEU A 178 -18.65 10.48 -3.20
CA LEU A 178 -18.78 10.52 -4.66
C LEU A 178 -18.76 11.96 -5.20
N THR A 179 -19.49 12.88 -4.55
CA THR A 179 -19.47 14.29 -4.96
C THR A 179 -18.11 14.93 -4.70
N PHE A 180 -17.43 14.59 -3.61
CA PHE A 180 -16.07 15.05 -3.33
C PHE A 180 -15.10 14.63 -4.44
N LEU A 181 -15.13 13.36 -4.87
CA LEU A 181 -14.29 12.87 -5.97
C LEU A 181 -14.58 13.64 -7.27
N SER A 182 -15.86 13.83 -7.61
CA SER A 182 -16.25 14.56 -8.80
C SER A 182 -15.79 16.02 -8.78
N ASP A 183 -15.95 16.71 -7.65
CA ASP A 183 -15.60 18.13 -7.52
C ASP A 183 -14.08 18.30 -7.47
N THR A 184 -13.37 17.39 -6.80
CA THR A 184 -11.90 17.40 -6.79
C THR A 184 -11.34 17.17 -8.19
N LYS A 185 -11.87 16.21 -8.97
CA LYS A 185 -11.44 15.99 -10.35
C LYS A 185 -11.62 17.25 -11.20
N LYS A 186 -12.75 17.94 -11.10
CA LYS A 186 -12.98 19.21 -11.81
C LYS A 186 -11.99 20.30 -11.41
N ALA A 187 -11.67 20.40 -10.11
CA ALA A 187 -10.74 21.41 -9.59
C ALA A 187 -9.29 21.15 -10.01
N VAL A 188 -8.87 19.89 -10.03
CA VAL A 188 -7.53 19.45 -10.49
C VAL A 188 -7.38 19.65 -12.01
N GLY A 189 -8.45 19.45 -12.78
CA GLY A 189 -8.51 19.68 -14.23
C GLY A 189 -8.11 18.49 -15.08
N ASP A 190 -8.52 18.51 -16.35
CA ASP A 190 -8.38 17.37 -17.29
C ASP A 190 -6.92 17.05 -17.72
N GLY A 191 -5.99 17.94 -17.44
CA GLY A 191 -4.57 17.75 -17.77
C GLY A 191 -3.81 16.84 -16.82
N LYS A 192 -4.47 16.28 -15.79
CA LYS A 192 -3.86 15.47 -14.74
C LYS A 192 -4.63 14.19 -14.53
N ILE A 193 -3.89 13.12 -14.22
CA ILE A 193 -4.49 11.82 -13.89
C ILE A 193 -5.09 11.90 -12.48
N PHE A 194 -6.38 11.67 -12.37
CA PHE A 194 -7.08 11.60 -11.10
C PHE A 194 -7.40 10.15 -10.74
N SER A 195 -6.85 9.66 -9.64
CA SER A 195 -6.96 8.28 -9.22
C SER A 195 -7.49 8.14 -7.80
N VAL A 196 -7.93 6.93 -7.45
CA VAL A 196 -8.43 6.59 -6.12
C VAL A 196 -7.88 5.23 -5.68
N ALA A 197 -7.46 5.12 -4.41
CA ALA A 197 -7.15 3.85 -3.79
C ALA A 197 -8.41 3.32 -3.06
N LEU A 198 -8.79 2.07 -3.31
CA LEU A 198 -10.00 1.47 -2.76
C LEU A 198 -9.70 0.14 -2.05
N PRO A 199 -10.39 -0.14 -0.93
CA PRO A 199 -10.29 -1.42 -0.26
C PRO A 199 -10.77 -2.55 -1.15
N ALA A 200 -10.12 -3.71 -1.04
CA ALA A 200 -10.45 -4.90 -1.80
C ALA A 200 -11.88 -5.40 -1.57
N ARG A 201 -12.52 -5.88 -2.64
CA ARG A 201 -13.83 -6.53 -2.62
C ARG A 201 -13.78 -7.80 -3.44
N ILE A 202 -14.36 -8.87 -2.89
CA ILE A 202 -14.47 -10.17 -3.57
C ILE A 202 -15.83 -10.39 -4.21
N LYS A 203 -16.77 -9.49 -3.99
CA LYS A 203 -18.15 -9.50 -4.51
C LYS A 203 -18.82 -8.17 -4.26
N LYS A 204 -19.93 -7.92 -4.93
CA LYS A 204 -20.82 -6.77 -4.64
C LYS A 204 -21.31 -6.79 -3.20
N ILE A 205 -21.20 -5.67 -2.53
CA ILE A 205 -21.73 -5.44 -1.17
C ILE A 205 -22.87 -4.43 -1.28
N SER A 206 -24.00 -4.73 -0.62
CA SER A 206 -25.09 -3.76 -0.52
C SER A 206 -24.64 -2.54 0.28
N ASP A 207 -24.99 -1.35 -0.19
CA ASP A 207 -24.71 -0.08 0.46
C ASP A 207 -23.19 0.13 0.74
N ASP A 208 -22.34 -0.40 -0.16
CA ASP A 208 -20.90 -0.21 -0.07
C ASP A 208 -20.54 1.25 -0.33
N ILE A 209 -19.87 1.85 0.64
CA ILE A 209 -19.32 3.21 0.55
C ILE A 209 -18.34 3.30 -0.62
N TYR A 210 -17.52 2.25 -0.78
CA TYR A 210 -16.51 2.13 -1.84
C TYR A 210 -17.06 1.35 -3.04
N ASN A 211 -18.26 1.71 -3.49
CA ASN A 211 -18.94 1.06 -4.60
C ASN A 211 -18.21 1.31 -5.91
N TYR A 212 -17.57 0.27 -6.47
CA TYR A 212 -16.76 0.37 -7.68
C TYR A 212 -17.55 0.87 -8.88
N GLU A 213 -18.83 0.44 -9.04
CA GLU A 213 -19.72 0.86 -10.15
C GLU A 213 -19.97 2.37 -10.13
N LYS A 214 -20.05 2.98 -8.93
CA LYS A 214 -20.30 4.40 -8.76
C LYS A 214 -19.02 5.24 -8.84
N ILE A 215 -17.89 4.68 -8.43
CA ILE A 215 -16.61 5.42 -8.29
C ILE A 215 -15.83 5.44 -9.60
N HIS A 216 -15.69 4.28 -10.29
CA HIS A 216 -14.83 4.21 -11.49
C HIS A 216 -15.17 5.24 -12.58
N PRO A 217 -16.44 5.68 -12.79
CA PRO A 217 -16.73 6.72 -13.78
C PRO A 217 -16.20 8.12 -13.40
N LEU A 218 -15.93 8.35 -12.11
CA LEU A 218 -15.50 9.65 -11.57
C LEU A 218 -13.99 9.86 -11.62
N VAL A 219 -13.22 8.81 -11.93
CA VAL A 219 -11.75 8.81 -11.85
C VAL A 219 -11.14 8.23 -13.12
N ASP A 220 -9.85 8.47 -13.33
CA ASP A 220 -9.11 7.93 -14.47
C ASP A 220 -8.51 6.55 -14.16
N LYS A 221 -8.09 6.32 -12.90
CA LYS A 221 -7.55 5.05 -12.44
C LYS A 221 -8.11 4.67 -11.06
N VAL A 222 -8.29 3.37 -10.85
CA VAL A 222 -8.74 2.77 -9.60
C VAL A 222 -7.69 1.77 -9.15
N ILE A 223 -7.05 2.05 -8.05
CA ILE A 223 -6.08 1.15 -7.41
C ILE A 223 -6.81 0.32 -6.38
N ILE A 224 -6.86 -1.00 -6.57
CA ILE A 224 -7.45 -1.92 -5.59
C ILE A 224 -6.37 -2.39 -4.64
N MET A 225 -6.50 -2.09 -3.37
CA MET A 225 -5.58 -2.51 -2.30
C MET A 225 -5.81 -3.99 -1.98
N ALA A 226 -5.29 -4.90 -2.85
CA ALA A 226 -5.45 -6.34 -2.72
C ALA A 226 -4.42 -6.93 -1.73
N TYR A 227 -4.39 -6.37 -0.53
CA TYR A 227 -3.53 -6.78 0.60
C TYR A 227 -4.23 -6.54 1.94
N ASP A 228 -3.59 -6.95 3.06
CA ASP A 228 -4.16 -6.98 4.41
C ASP A 228 -5.38 -7.93 4.56
N GLU A 229 -5.40 -9.04 3.82
CA GLU A 229 -6.36 -10.14 4.07
C GLU A 229 -6.21 -10.64 5.51
N HIS A 230 -4.96 -10.84 5.95
CA HIS A 230 -4.61 -11.09 7.33
C HIS A 230 -3.85 -9.88 7.88
N TRP A 231 -4.45 -9.23 8.86
CA TRP A 231 -3.99 -7.98 9.46
C TRP A 231 -3.72 -8.12 10.96
N SER A 232 -3.32 -7.07 11.63
CA SER A 232 -2.89 -7.12 13.03
C SER A 232 -3.91 -7.71 14.01
N GLY A 233 -5.20 -7.62 13.73
CA GLY A 233 -6.28 -8.16 14.56
C GLY A 233 -6.82 -9.51 14.09
N SER A 234 -6.27 -10.09 13.04
CA SER A 234 -6.69 -11.39 12.50
C SER A 234 -5.82 -12.54 13.04
N LYS A 235 -6.22 -13.77 12.75
CA LYS A 235 -5.33 -14.93 12.87
C LYS A 235 -4.14 -14.81 11.91
N PRO A 236 -2.99 -15.48 12.18
CA PRO A 236 -1.88 -15.56 11.24
C PRO A 236 -2.30 -16.11 9.88
N GLY A 237 -1.73 -15.54 8.81
CA GLY A 237 -1.97 -15.95 7.44
C GLY A 237 -1.24 -15.05 6.44
N SER A 238 -1.33 -15.38 5.17
CA SER A 238 -0.78 -14.57 4.08
C SER A 238 -1.40 -13.18 4.09
N VAL A 239 -0.61 -12.15 3.86
CA VAL A 239 -1.12 -10.76 3.71
C VAL A 239 -2.05 -10.64 2.51
N ALA A 240 -1.85 -11.49 1.50
CA ALA A 240 -2.67 -11.54 0.28
C ALA A 240 -2.61 -12.97 -0.29
N SER A 241 -3.56 -13.83 0.09
CA SER A 241 -3.62 -15.20 -0.44
C SER A 241 -4.07 -15.22 -1.89
N MET A 242 -3.64 -16.24 -2.65
CA MET A 242 -4.00 -16.34 -4.07
C MET A 242 -5.48 -16.58 -4.30
N GLU A 243 -6.12 -17.36 -3.44
CA GLU A 243 -7.57 -17.58 -3.51
C GLU A 243 -8.34 -16.27 -3.36
N TRP A 244 -7.93 -15.46 -2.37
CA TRP A 244 -8.56 -14.16 -2.11
C TRP A 244 -8.26 -13.16 -3.24
N CYS A 245 -7.00 -13.08 -3.69
CA CYS A 245 -6.60 -12.22 -4.81
C CYS A 245 -7.33 -12.58 -6.12
N ASN A 246 -7.52 -13.87 -6.40
CA ASN A 246 -8.31 -14.32 -7.56
C ASN A 246 -9.75 -13.83 -7.51
N LYS A 247 -10.41 -13.91 -6.34
CA LYS A 247 -11.78 -13.40 -6.16
C LYS A 247 -11.85 -11.88 -6.33
N ILE A 248 -10.83 -11.15 -5.84
CA ILE A 248 -10.77 -9.68 -6.00
C ILE A 248 -10.65 -9.31 -7.46
N VAL A 249 -9.70 -9.88 -8.19
CA VAL A 249 -9.49 -9.52 -9.59
C VAL A 249 -10.70 -9.88 -10.45
N ASP A 250 -11.32 -11.04 -10.22
CA ASP A 250 -12.52 -11.47 -10.95
C ASP A 250 -13.68 -10.48 -10.72
N TYR A 251 -13.91 -10.08 -9.47
CA TYR A 251 -14.95 -9.09 -9.17
C TYR A 251 -14.60 -7.70 -9.72
N SER A 252 -13.37 -7.25 -9.53
CA SER A 252 -12.94 -5.93 -10.00
C SER A 252 -13.08 -5.79 -11.51
N LYS A 253 -12.62 -6.77 -12.28
CA LYS A 253 -12.78 -6.82 -13.75
C LYS A 253 -14.23 -6.89 -14.22
N SER A 254 -15.11 -7.46 -13.41
CA SER A 254 -16.54 -7.51 -13.77
C SER A 254 -17.23 -6.14 -13.70
N VAL A 255 -16.57 -5.16 -13.04
CA VAL A 255 -17.18 -3.85 -12.71
C VAL A 255 -16.37 -2.68 -13.25
N ILE A 256 -15.05 -2.75 -13.16
CA ILE A 256 -14.14 -1.66 -13.53
C ILE A 256 -13.55 -1.99 -14.92
N PRO A 257 -13.60 -1.05 -15.88
CA PRO A 257 -12.91 -1.21 -17.16
C PRO A 257 -11.41 -1.49 -16.97
N GLU A 258 -10.87 -2.38 -17.77
CA GLU A 258 -9.52 -2.92 -17.62
C GLU A 258 -8.45 -1.80 -17.69
N GLU A 259 -8.65 -0.83 -18.57
CA GLU A 259 -7.79 0.34 -18.73
C GLU A 259 -7.75 1.28 -17.52
N LYS A 260 -8.71 1.16 -16.60
CA LYS A 260 -8.76 1.92 -15.36
C LYS A 260 -8.28 1.14 -14.15
N LEU A 261 -8.21 -0.19 -14.26
CA LEU A 261 -7.96 -1.08 -13.13
C LEU A 261 -6.46 -1.26 -12.87
N VAL A 262 -6.04 -0.99 -11.65
CA VAL A 262 -4.68 -1.23 -11.16
C VAL A 262 -4.76 -2.14 -9.93
N MET A 263 -4.08 -3.29 -9.96
CA MET A 263 -4.07 -4.22 -8.85
C MET A 263 -2.90 -3.95 -7.90
N GLY A 264 -3.20 -3.70 -6.64
CA GLY A 264 -2.22 -3.47 -5.58
C GLY A 264 -1.61 -4.76 -5.05
N LEU A 265 -0.30 -4.74 -4.79
CA LEU A 265 0.45 -5.85 -4.19
C LEU A 265 1.25 -5.36 -2.97
N PRO A 266 1.35 -6.17 -1.90
CA PRO A 266 2.16 -5.81 -0.74
C PRO A 266 3.64 -6.12 -0.97
N PHE A 267 4.51 -5.21 -0.55
CA PHE A 267 5.96 -5.44 -0.44
C PHE A 267 6.39 -5.79 0.98
N TYR A 268 5.44 -5.86 1.90
CA TYR A 268 5.70 -6.11 3.32
C TYR A 268 5.17 -7.48 3.75
N GLY A 269 5.74 -7.98 4.82
CA GLY A 269 5.25 -9.15 5.53
C GLY A 269 4.63 -8.78 6.88
N ARG A 270 4.11 -9.78 7.57
CA ARG A 270 3.47 -9.59 8.87
C ARG A 270 3.80 -10.73 9.82
N SER A 271 3.99 -10.41 11.09
CA SER A 271 4.20 -11.39 12.15
C SER A 271 3.10 -11.34 13.20
N TRP A 272 2.84 -12.49 13.82
CA TRP A 272 1.94 -12.63 14.96
C TRP A 272 2.65 -13.35 16.10
N GLN A 273 2.47 -12.84 17.30
CA GLN A 273 2.94 -13.45 18.54
C GLN A 273 1.78 -14.17 19.24
N GLU A 274 2.07 -15.17 20.06
CA GLU A 274 1.02 -15.90 20.80
C GLU A 274 0.18 -14.99 21.70
N GLU A 275 0.77 -13.94 22.23
CA GLU A 275 0.13 -12.95 23.12
C GLU A 275 -0.64 -11.84 22.33
N GLY A 276 -0.91 -12.03 21.04
CA GLY A 276 -1.78 -11.14 20.26
C GLY A 276 -1.14 -9.89 19.67
N TYR A 277 0.16 -9.73 19.76
CA TYR A 277 0.89 -8.65 19.08
C TYR A 277 1.19 -9.02 17.63
N SER A 278 0.95 -8.07 16.72
CA SER A 278 1.29 -8.21 15.30
C SER A 278 2.07 -6.98 14.84
N SER A 279 3.01 -7.20 13.93
CA SER A 279 3.83 -6.14 13.35
C SER A 279 4.00 -6.37 11.85
N ALA A 280 4.05 -5.27 11.08
CA ALA A 280 4.44 -5.29 9.69
C ALA A 280 5.99 -5.27 9.58
N TRP A 281 6.54 -5.93 8.56
CA TRP A 281 7.96 -6.11 8.37
C TRP A 281 8.38 -5.87 6.92
N ILE A 282 9.48 -5.18 6.75
CA ILE A 282 10.16 -5.07 5.46
C ILE A 282 11.04 -6.29 5.23
N PHE A 283 11.27 -6.68 3.98
CA PHE A 283 12.04 -7.87 3.61
C PHE A 283 13.43 -7.90 4.26
N SER A 284 14.16 -6.79 4.22
CA SER A 284 15.49 -6.69 4.83
C SER A 284 15.50 -6.96 6.34
N SER A 285 14.44 -6.53 7.05
CA SER A 285 14.32 -6.80 8.49
C SER A 285 13.96 -8.25 8.77
N VAL A 286 13.10 -8.86 7.95
CA VAL A 286 12.80 -10.31 8.03
C VAL A 286 14.07 -11.12 7.84
N ASN A 287 14.83 -10.83 6.79
CA ASN A 287 16.09 -11.52 6.49
C ASN A 287 17.12 -11.37 7.64
N ARG A 288 17.23 -10.17 8.21
CA ARG A 288 18.08 -9.94 9.39
C ARG A 288 17.66 -10.77 10.60
N ILE A 289 16.34 -10.86 10.87
CA ILE A 289 15.81 -11.69 11.97
C ILE A 289 16.15 -13.17 11.74
N MET A 290 15.94 -13.68 10.52
CA MET A 290 16.30 -15.06 10.18
C MET A 290 17.78 -15.33 10.41
N ASN A 291 18.66 -14.46 9.93
CA ASN A 291 20.10 -14.60 10.10
C ASN A 291 20.53 -14.56 11.57
N GLN A 292 20.02 -13.61 12.36
CA GLN A 292 20.30 -13.48 13.79
C GLN A 292 19.87 -14.73 14.60
N ASN A 293 18.80 -15.38 14.17
CA ASN A 293 18.22 -16.54 14.84
C ASN A 293 18.56 -17.87 14.15
N LYS A 294 19.46 -17.85 13.15
CA LYS A 294 19.92 -19.02 12.40
C LYS A 294 18.76 -19.81 11.77
N ILE A 295 17.73 -19.12 11.31
CA ILE A 295 16.61 -19.71 10.60
C ILE A 295 17.02 -19.88 9.14
N THR A 296 17.19 -21.11 8.71
CA THR A 296 17.67 -21.48 7.37
C THR A 296 16.59 -22.18 6.53
N VAL A 297 15.45 -22.47 7.13
CA VAL A 297 14.33 -23.13 6.46
C VAL A 297 13.11 -22.26 6.59
N VAL A 298 12.57 -21.90 5.44
CA VAL A 298 11.32 -21.18 5.27
C VAL A 298 10.35 -22.14 4.60
N GLU A 299 9.19 -22.30 5.18
CA GLU A 299 8.07 -23.02 4.56
C GLU A 299 7.35 -22.09 3.58
N ARG A 300 6.64 -22.66 2.62
CA ARG A 300 5.76 -21.88 1.76
C ARG A 300 4.32 -22.36 1.91
N SER A 301 3.40 -21.38 1.99
CA SER A 301 1.98 -21.65 1.92
C SER A 301 1.60 -22.22 0.55
N GLU A 302 0.37 -22.70 0.40
CA GLU A 302 -0.18 -23.12 -0.90
C GLU A 302 -0.09 -21.99 -1.94
N ASP A 303 -0.11 -20.74 -1.48
CA ASP A 303 0.03 -19.52 -2.32
C ASP A 303 1.51 -19.16 -2.61
N SER A 304 2.44 -20.03 -2.31
CA SER A 304 3.89 -19.78 -2.45
C SER A 304 4.46 -18.67 -1.55
N VAL A 305 3.68 -18.13 -0.63
CA VAL A 305 4.13 -17.09 0.31
C VAL A 305 5.07 -17.70 1.35
N PRO A 306 6.30 -17.17 1.52
CA PRO A 306 7.23 -17.69 2.51
C PRO A 306 6.77 -17.40 3.94
N MET A 307 6.93 -18.39 4.80
CA MET A 307 6.62 -18.27 6.23
C MET A 307 7.59 -19.06 7.08
N PHE A 308 7.79 -18.61 8.29
CA PHE A 308 8.48 -19.37 9.32
C PHE A 308 7.88 -19.11 10.70
N THR A 309 8.15 -20.02 11.61
CA THR A 309 7.80 -19.88 13.03
C THR A 309 9.07 -20.03 13.86
N ALA A 310 9.29 -19.12 14.79
CA ALA A 310 10.43 -19.16 15.69
C ALA A 310 10.00 -18.85 17.14
N THR A 311 10.75 -19.39 18.11
CA THR A 311 10.54 -19.07 19.52
C THR A 311 11.68 -18.18 19.99
N ILE A 312 11.39 -16.87 20.22
CA ILE A 312 12.40 -15.84 20.50
C ILE A 312 11.85 -14.83 21.52
N PRO A 313 11.98 -15.00 22.73
CA PRO A 313 11.54 -15.99 23.71
C PRO A 313 10.05 -16.34 23.65
N VAL A 314 9.29 -15.73 22.73
CA VAL A 314 7.88 -16.05 22.42
C VAL A 314 7.78 -16.66 21.03
N LYS A 315 6.77 -17.51 20.81
CA LYS A 315 6.52 -18.05 19.47
C LYS A 315 6.02 -16.94 18.53
N VAL A 316 6.72 -16.77 17.42
CA VAL A 316 6.38 -15.81 16.37
C VAL A 316 6.16 -16.56 15.07
N THR A 317 5.03 -16.32 14.40
CA THR A 317 4.79 -16.77 13.03
C THR A 317 4.84 -15.54 12.13
N MET A 318 5.64 -15.60 11.08
CA MET A 318 5.82 -14.50 10.14
C MET A 318 5.53 -14.98 8.71
N TYR A 319 4.69 -14.23 8.01
CA TYR A 319 4.47 -14.31 6.57
C TYR A 319 5.05 -13.07 5.93
N PHE A 320 5.75 -13.22 4.83
CA PHE A 320 6.40 -12.10 4.15
C PHE A 320 6.39 -12.31 2.64
N GLU A 321 6.68 -11.25 1.89
CA GLU A 321 6.82 -11.34 0.44
C GLU A 321 8.30 -11.36 0.05
N ASP A 322 8.64 -12.25 -0.87
CA ASP A 322 9.92 -12.27 -1.58
C ASP A 322 9.66 -12.17 -3.10
N ALA A 323 10.70 -12.06 -3.89
CA ALA A 323 10.56 -11.97 -5.35
C ALA A 323 9.78 -13.15 -5.94
N TYR A 324 9.93 -14.34 -5.39
CA TYR A 324 9.22 -15.53 -5.88
C TYR A 324 7.70 -15.43 -5.67
N SER A 325 7.26 -15.07 -4.47
CA SER A 325 5.82 -14.93 -4.16
C SER A 325 5.17 -13.77 -4.93
N LEU A 326 5.91 -12.66 -5.07
CA LEU A 326 5.44 -11.51 -5.84
C LEU A 326 5.30 -11.82 -7.33
N VAL A 327 6.30 -12.47 -7.94
CA VAL A 327 6.24 -12.90 -9.34
C VAL A 327 5.11 -13.91 -9.56
N PHE A 328 4.94 -14.87 -8.64
CA PHE A 328 3.85 -15.84 -8.72
C PHE A 328 2.48 -15.14 -8.76
N ARG A 329 2.23 -14.21 -7.86
CA ARG A 329 0.97 -13.45 -7.78
C ARG A 329 0.77 -12.54 -8.99
N THR A 330 1.80 -11.83 -9.40
CA THR A 330 1.71 -10.90 -10.54
C THR A 330 1.41 -11.65 -11.85
N ARG A 331 1.97 -12.85 -12.03
CA ARG A 331 1.62 -13.72 -13.20
C ARG A 331 0.17 -14.15 -13.21
N VAL A 332 -0.41 -14.46 -12.05
CA VAL A 332 -1.84 -14.78 -11.99
C VAL A 332 -2.70 -13.59 -12.41
N TYR A 333 -2.30 -12.38 -12.06
CA TYR A 333 -2.99 -11.18 -12.55
C TYR A 333 -2.79 -10.99 -14.05
N GLU A 334 -1.57 -11.19 -14.56
CA GLU A 334 -1.26 -11.13 -16.00
C GLU A 334 -2.07 -12.17 -16.81
N GLU A 335 -2.17 -13.41 -16.33
CA GLU A 335 -3.00 -14.45 -16.92
C GLU A 335 -4.50 -14.09 -16.98
N LYS A 336 -4.94 -13.22 -16.06
CA LYS A 336 -6.31 -12.66 -16.07
C LYS A 336 -6.42 -11.36 -16.89
N GLY A 337 -5.36 -10.96 -17.60
CA GLY A 337 -5.31 -9.78 -18.46
C GLY A 337 -5.10 -8.48 -17.72
N ILE A 338 -4.70 -8.51 -16.45
CA ILE A 338 -4.30 -7.30 -15.72
C ILE A 338 -2.82 -7.02 -16.02
N THR A 339 -2.53 -5.83 -16.49
CA THR A 339 -1.18 -5.39 -16.86
C THR A 339 -0.75 -4.10 -16.15
N SER A 340 -1.58 -3.62 -15.24
CA SER A 340 -1.30 -2.45 -14.41
C SER A 340 -1.25 -2.84 -12.94
N PHE A 341 -0.11 -2.61 -12.29
CA PHE A 341 0.18 -3.04 -10.93
C PHE A 341 0.60 -1.87 -10.06
N ALA A 342 0.23 -1.90 -8.78
CA ALA A 342 0.67 -0.94 -7.77
C ALA A 342 1.35 -1.66 -6.60
N PHE A 343 2.43 -1.09 -6.09
CA PHE A 343 3.24 -1.71 -5.04
C PHE A 343 3.32 -0.82 -3.79
N TRP A 344 2.79 -1.32 -2.71
CA TRP A 344 2.89 -0.70 -1.41
C TRP A 344 3.96 -1.40 -0.56
N ARG A 345 5.10 -0.80 -0.34
CA ARG A 345 5.69 0.42 -0.87
C ARG A 345 7.18 0.22 -1.10
N VAL A 346 7.79 1.08 -1.92
CA VAL A 346 9.23 1.08 -2.21
C VAL A 346 10.06 1.16 -0.91
N GLY A 347 11.11 0.34 -0.85
CA GLY A 347 11.99 0.17 0.31
C GLY A 347 11.53 -0.91 1.27
N GLN A 348 10.46 -1.66 0.97
CA GLN A 348 9.99 -2.81 1.76
C GLN A 348 10.20 -4.13 1.03
N GLU A 349 10.40 -4.10 -0.26
CA GLU A 349 10.49 -5.23 -1.17
C GLU A 349 11.76 -6.06 -1.02
N ASP A 350 11.69 -7.28 -1.51
CA ASP A 350 12.85 -7.99 -2.03
C ASP A 350 13.21 -7.36 -3.38
N THR A 351 14.34 -6.64 -3.43
CA THR A 351 14.74 -5.87 -4.61
C THR A 351 14.98 -6.74 -5.86
N ALA A 352 15.18 -8.04 -5.70
CA ALA A 352 15.28 -8.98 -6.82
C ALA A 352 13.99 -9.02 -7.66
N TYR A 353 12.84 -8.63 -7.11
CA TYR A 353 11.58 -8.58 -7.84
C TYR A 353 11.62 -7.65 -9.05
N TRP A 354 12.33 -6.51 -8.96
CA TRP A 354 12.42 -5.53 -10.04
C TRP A 354 13.05 -6.09 -11.31
N ASN A 355 13.87 -7.15 -11.19
CA ASN A 355 14.45 -7.84 -12.35
C ASN A 355 13.43 -8.65 -13.17
N TRP A 356 12.23 -8.87 -12.63
CA TRP A 356 11.16 -9.68 -13.21
C TRP A 356 10.04 -8.85 -13.84
N LEU A 357 10.12 -7.52 -13.73
CA LEU A 357 9.20 -6.59 -14.40
C LEU A 357 9.84 -5.99 -15.64
N GLU A 358 9.03 -5.82 -16.67
CA GLU A 358 9.35 -5.10 -17.89
C GLU A 358 8.16 -4.23 -18.28
N ILE A 359 8.39 -2.94 -18.47
CA ILE A 359 7.38 -2.02 -18.96
C ILE A 359 7.29 -2.19 -20.45
N LYS A 360 6.09 -2.43 -20.95
CA LYS A 360 5.87 -2.50 -22.41
C LYS A 360 6.23 -1.16 -23.05
N SER A 361 7.07 -1.19 -24.08
CA SER A 361 7.29 -0.01 -24.89
C SER A 361 5.97 0.40 -25.53
N SER A 362 5.58 1.66 -25.41
CA SER A 362 4.51 2.21 -26.23
C SER A 362 5.00 2.15 -27.68
N ASP A 363 4.39 1.29 -28.51
CA ASP A 363 4.58 1.33 -29.95
C ASP A 363 4.02 2.66 -30.48
N THR A 364 4.83 3.71 -30.38
CA THR A 364 4.62 4.99 -31.05
C THR A 364 5.45 5.04 -32.33
N ASP A 365 5.44 3.95 -33.13
CA ASP A 365 5.96 3.92 -34.49
C ASP A 365 5.00 3.12 -35.37
N GLN A 366 3.87 3.75 -35.72
CA GLN A 366 3.12 3.47 -36.99
C GLN A 366 2.56 4.76 -37.54
#